data_c4417b2c4a2b95cecc5a473304a4db97
#
_entry.id   c4417b2c4a2b95cecc5a473304a4db97
#
_cell.length_a   1.000
_cell.length_b   1.000
_cell.length_c   1.000
_cell.angle_alpha   90.00
_cell.angle_beta   90.00
_cell.angle_gamma   90.00
#
_symmetry.space_group_name_H-M   'P 1'
#
loop_
_entity.id
_entity.type
_entity.pdbx_description
1 polymer ?
#
loop_
_entity_poly.entity_id
_entity_poly.type
_entity_poly.pdbx_seq_one_letter_code
_entity_poly.pdbx_strand_id
1 'polypeptide(L)'
;MLASRMERRYRRWLAFAGARLKRATTTARQAVMTDVDVTTDRRAADLAEAEAFATSAGELGAAVAKAAQVRAYLDVTGIAATPAARALLARLWDRMPARPPSVIRAVVTAELGAPPEAKFARWDDTPIAAASLGQVHAAEDADGRRFAVKVQYPGVAEALRDDLSSASLLRRVVGDELGAGAADDALAAMRAQLLGELDYVAEARWLERFARAFAGDATIVIPRVDAARSTARVLTMDRLDGRAIADLAEDDAEARRRGARAIFQFAFGAPLVHGIFNADPHPGNYLILAGEKVGFVDFGSSAALSEELHDAERQLFLAMIRRDGEMLRHAAHEEGLVSDASVFEGSIWREWEEALAQPFLTRGEFTLSKKHVARLIARTGELLRLRRIAMPPGALLLWRQRLGALAVIAALSPRLDFRRLLADLLDDGRNPLSLYERWR
;
A
#
# COMPACT_ATOMS: atom_id res chain seq x y z
N MET A 1 -1.84 1.77 -30.74
CA MET A 1 -0.48 1.22 -30.94
C MET A 1 0.38 1.66 -29.77
N LEU A 2 1.02 0.74 -29.07
CA LEU A 2 2.02 1.09 -28.05
C LEU A 2 3.22 1.71 -28.73
N ALA A 3 3.69 2.86 -28.24
CA ALA A 3 4.90 3.50 -28.75
C ALA A 3 6.08 2.50 -28.75
N SER A 4 6.97 2.62 -29.73
CA SER A 4 8.13 1.72 -29.80
C SER A 4 8.97 1.85 -28.53
N ARG A 5 9.71 0.80 -28.17
CA ARG A 5 10.61 0.78 -27.00
C ARG A 5 11.59 1.97 -27.01
N MET A 6 12.07 2.33 -28.21
CA MET A 6 13.00 3.43 -28.41
C MET A 6 12.33 4.80 -28.21
N GLU A 7 11.10 4.97 -28.66
CA GLU A 7 10.32 6.20 -28.49
C GLU A 7 9.96 6.45 -27.03
N ARG A 8 9.55 5.39 -26.29
CA ARG A 8 9.32 5.47 -24.83
C ARG A 8 10.59 5.86 -24.09
N ARG A 9 11.75 5.28 -24.44
CA ARG A 9 13.05 5.63 -23.84
C ARG A 9 13.44 7.07 -24.12
N TYR A 10 13.22 7.56 -25.34
CA TYR A 10 13.53 8.93 -25.75
C TYR A 10 12.65 9.95 -25.02
N ARG A 11 11.34 9.74 -24.95
CA ARG A 11 10.41 10.62 -24.23
C ARG A 11 10.73 10.67 -22.73
N ARG A 12 11.05 9.52 -22.12
CA ARG A 12 11.50 9.45 -20.72
C ARG A 12 12.78 10.28 -20.50
N TRP A 13 13.74 10.14 -21.39
CA TRP A 13 14.99 10.90 -21.32
C TRP A 13 14.74 12.42 -21.40
N LEU A 14 13.89 12.88 -22.32
CA LEU A 14 13.52 14.29 -22.44
C LEU A 14 12.83 14.84 -21.19
N ALA A 15 11.87 14.11 -20.60
CA ALA A 15 11.17 14.54 -19.40
C ALA A 15 12.14 14.67 -18.20
N PHE A 16 13.03 13.69 -17.98
CA PHE A 16 14.02 13.74 -16.91
C PHE A 16 15.14 14.76 -17.16
N ALA A 17 15.59 14.94 -18.40
CA ALA A 17 16.60 15.93 -18.72
C ALA A 17 16.09 17.35 -18.46
N GLY A 18 14.84 17.64 -18.81
CA GLY A 18 14.19 18.92 -18.53
C GLY A 18 14.07 19.23 -17.04
N ALA A 19 13.62 18.24 -16.26
CA ALA A 19 13.51 18.37 -14.80
C ALA A 19 14.87 18.57 -14.12
N ARG A 20 15.90 17.84 -14.56
CA ARG A 20 17.28 17.99 -14.03
C ARG A 20 17.90 19.34 -14.38
N LEU A 21 17.64 19.86 -15.59
CA LEU A 21 18.14 21.18 -15.98
C LEU A 21 17.52 22.27 -15.08
N LYS A 22 16.20 22.19 -14.80
CA LYS A 22 15.53 23.08 -13.85
C LYS A 22 16.12 22.96 -12.43
N ARG A 23 16.40 21.75 -11.96
CA ARG A 23 17.00 21.51 -10.64
C ARG A 23 18.42 22.07 -10.54
N ALA A 24 19.24 21.87 -11.58
CA ALA A 24 20.59 22.43 -11.65
C ALA A 24 20.59 23.96 -11.66
N THR A 25 19.67 24.59 -12.40
CA THR A 25 19.52 26.07 -12.39
C THR A 25 19.02 26.59 -11.05
N THR A 26 18.10 25.87 -10.38
CA THR A 26 17.61 26.18 -9.04
C THR A 26 18.73 26.07 -8.01
N THR A 27 19.55 25.00 -8.06
CA THR A 27 20.69 24.81 -7.15
C THR A 27 21.74 25.90 -7.34
N ALA A 28 22.06 26.29 -8.59
CA ALA A 28 22.97 27.39 -8.88
C ALA A 28 22.45 28.74 -8.37
N ARG A 29 21.12 28.95 -8.44
CA ARG A 29 20.46 30.16 -7.93
C ARG A 29 20.41 30.18 -6.39
N GLN A 30 20.20 29.04 -5.75
CA GLN A 30 20.17 28.89 -4.29
C GLN A 30 21.53 29.24 -3.60
N ALA A 31 22.64 29.11 -4.33
CA ALA A 31 23.96 29.49 -3.80
C ALA A 31 24.09 31.00 -3.52
N VAL A 32 23.11 31.83 -3.92
CA VAL A 32 23.11 33.29 -3.81
C VAL A 32 21.92 33.82 -3.01
N MET A 33 21.01 32.94 -2.52
CA MET A 33 19.73 33.31 -1.88
C MET A 33 19.75 33.12 -0.37
N THR A 34 18.81 33.78 0.34
CA THR A 34 18.59 33.60 1.78
C THR A 34 17.89 32.28 2.09
N ASP A 35 18.00 31.79 3.35
CA ASP A 35 17.43 30.47 3.76
C ASP A 35 15.90 30.36 3.52
N VAL A 36 15.14 31.44 3.62
CA VAL A 36 13.68 31.45 3.39
C VAL A 36 13.37 31.32 1.89
N ASP A 37 14.13 32.01 1.05
CA ASP A 37 13.98 31.96 -0.40
C ASP A 37 14.42 30.60 -0.96
N VAL A 38 15.49 30.00 -0.38
CA VAL A 38 15.98 28.67 -0.74
C VAL A 38 14.92 27.59 -0.52
N THR A 39 14.18 27.63 0.58
CA THR A 39 13.11 26.65 0.87
C THR A 39 11.93 26.77 -0.08
N THR A 40 11.56 27.99 -0.46
CA THR A 40 10.47 28.27 -1.40
C THR A 40 10.84 27.85 -2.83
N ASP A 41 12.06 28.17 -3.25
CA ASP A 41 12.56 27.82 -4.59
C ASP A 41 12.79 26.30 -4.75
N ARG A 42 13.24 25.63 -3.67
CA ARG A 42 13.31 24.15 -3.61
C ARG A 42 11.96 23.49 -3.74
N ARG A 43 10.94 23.99 -3.03
CA ARG A 43 9.55 23.49 -3.14
C ARG A 43 8.99 23.67 -4.54
N ALA A 44 9.27 24.82 -5.18
CA ALA A 44 8.84 25.08 -6.55
C ALA A 44 9.54 24.16 -7.57
N ALA A 45 10.82 23.87 -7.36
CA ALA A 45 11.58 22.95 -8.20
C ALA A 45 11.11 21.50 -8.05
N ASP A 46 10.86 21.07 -6.81
CA ASP A 46 10.32 19.73 -6.51
C ASP A 46 8.89 19.54 -7.09
N LEU A 47 8.07 20.59 -7.02
CA LEU A 47 6.74 20.57 -7.64
C LEU A 47 6.84 20.49 -9.17
N ALA A 48 7.71 21.28 -9.80
CA ALA A 48 7.91 21.25 -11.24
C ALA A 48 8.48 19.90 -11.73
N GLU A 49 9.36 19.28 -10.94
CA GLU A 49 9.86 17.92 -11.24
C GLU A 49 8.73 16.88 -11.13
N ALA A 50 7.90 16.98 -10.09
CA ALA A 50 6.74 16.11 -9.92
C ALA A 50 5.69 16.30 -11.04
N GLU A 51 5.43 17.55 -11.47
CA GLU A 51 4.53 17.83 -12.59
C GLU A 51 5.06 17.31 -13.93
N ALA A 52 6.35 17.49 -14.21
CA ALA A 52 6.98 16.96 -15.42
C ALA A 52 6.96 15.42 -15.43
N PHE A 53 7.17 14.78 -14.26
CA PHE A 53 7.07 13.36 -14.08
C PHE A 53 5.62 12.87 -14.27
N ALA A 54 4.64 13.57 -13.68
CA ALA A 54 3.22 13.26 -13.80
C ALA A 54 2.71 13.34 -15.25
N THR A 55 3.12 14.38 -15.96
CA THR A 55 2.77 14.57 -17.37
C THR A 55 3.35 13.44 -18.24
N SER A 56 4.63 13.09 -17.99
CA SER A 56 5.27 11.98 -18.71
C SER A 56 4.71 10.62 -18.33
N ALA A 57 4.19 10.43 -17.11
CA ALA A 57 3.52 9.21 -16.66
C ALA A 57 2.22 8.97 -17.43
N GLY A 58 1.41 10.02 -17.64
CA GLY A 58 0.18 9.94 -18.45
C GLY A 58 0.42 9.54 -19.91
N GLU A 59 1.56 9.97 -20.47
CA GLU A 59 1.94 9.68 -21.86
C GLU A 59 2.69 8.35 -22.05
N LEU A 60 3.42 7.89 -21.04
CA LEU A 60 4.39 6.79 -21.13
C LEU A 60 3.89 5.43 -20.62
N GLY A 61 2.64 5.36 -20.08
CA GLY A 61 1.99 4.10 -19.75
C GLY A 61 2.33 3.55 -18.35
N ALA A 62 1.97 2.27 -18.16
CA ALA A 62 1.85 1.58 -16.87
C ALA A 62 3.08 1.66 -15.96
N ALA A 63 4.29 1.58 -16.48
CA ALA A 63 5.49 1.52 -15.64
C ALA A 63 5.84 2.85 -14.98
N VAL A 64 5.59 3.98 -15.65
CA VAL A 64 5.87 5.30 -15.04
C VAL A 64 4.79 5.66 -14.04
N ALA A 65 3.52 5.29 -14.29
CA ALA A 65 2.46 5.39 -13.30
C ALA A 65 2.77 4.53 -12.07
N LYS A 66 3.26 3.30 -12.27
CA LYS A 66 3.69 2.41 -11.18
C LYS A 66 4.97 2.89 -10.48
N ALA A 67 5.93 3.44 -11.19
CA ALA A 67 7.10 4.06 -10.57
C ALA A 67 6.70 5.28 -9.70
N ALA A 68 5.68 6.04 -10.12
CA ALA A 68 5.09 7.09 -9.31
C ALA A 68 4.38 6.52 -8.06
N GLN A 69 3.64 5.42 -8.20
CA GLN A 69 3.06 4.69 -7.07
C GLN A 69 4.15 4.28 -6.08
N VAL A 70 5.24 3.68 -6.56
CA VAL A 70 6.34 3.25 -5.71
C VAL A 70 7.01 4.41 -5.00
N ARG A 71 7.25 5.54 -5.68
CA ARG A 71 7.78 6.73 -5.01
C ARG A 71 6.84 7.23 -3.91
N ALA A 72 5.54 7.21 -4.12
CA ALA A 72 4.58 7.52 -3.07
C ALA A 72 4.56 6.45 -1.96
N TYR A 73 4.95 5.20 -2.25
CA TYR A 73 5.14 4.17 -1.25
C TYR A 73 6.32 4.46 -0.32
N LEU A 74 7.42 4.91 -0.88
CA LEU A 74 8.57 5.37 -0.09
C LEU A 74 8.22 6.60 0.75
N ASP A 75 7.22 7.38 0.33
CA ASP A 75 6.73 8.54 1.06
C ASP A 75 5.90 8.19 2.30
N VAL A 76 5.24 7.06 2.34
CA VAL A 76 4.59 6.56 3.57
C VAL A 76 5.65 6.29 4.65
N THR A 77 6.89 5.98 4.24
CA THR A 77 8.04 5.87 5.16
C THR A 77 8.72 7.21 5.45
N GLY A 78 8.23 8.32 4.91
CA GLY A 78 8.78 9.67 5.17
C GLY A 78 10.08 9.98 4.42
N ILE A 79 10.47 9.16 3.43
CA ILE A 79 11.80 9.24 2.82
C ILE A 79 11.90 10.26 1.67
N ALA A 80 10.84 10.60 0.96
CA ALA A 80 11.10 11.21 -0.35
C ALA A 80 10.19 12.29 -0.93
N ALA A 81 8.99 12.68 -0.45
CA ALA A 81 8.22 13.70 -1.20
C ALA A 81 7.56 14.81 -0.38
N THR A 82 7.51 16.01 -0.99
CA THR A 82 6.73 17.13 -0.45
C THR A 82 5.23 16.82 -0.46
N PRO A 83 4.41 17.44 0.43
CA PRO A 83 2.96 17.26 0.44
C PRO A 83 2.31 17.55 -0.91
N ALA A 84 2.83 18.52 -1.67
CA ALA A 84 2.35 18.87 -3.00
C ALA A 84 2.64 17.77 -4.04
N ALA A 85 3.85 17.18 -4.01
CA ALA A 85 4.20 16.07 -4.86
C ALA A 85 3.35 14.82 -4.56
N ARG A 86 3.06 14.57 -3.29
CA ARG A 86 2.13 13.49 -2.86
C ARG A 86 0.71 13.69 -3.41
N ALA A 87 0.16 14.88 -3.29
CA ALA A 87 -1.18 15.20 -3.81
C ALA A 87 -1.25 15.06 -5.34
N LEU A 88 -0.18 15.42 -6.05
CA LEU A 88 -0.10 15.28 -7.50
C LEU A 88 0.01 13.80 -7.92
N LEU A 89 0.84 13.02 -7.23
CA LEU A 89 0.98 11.58 -7.46
C LEU A 89 -0.34 10.83 -7.18
N ALA A 90 -1.06 11.19 -6.12
CA ALA A 90 -2.37 10.63 -5.81
C ALA A 90 -3.39 10.86 -6.95
N ARG A 91 -3.37 12.04 -7.59
CA ARG A 91 -4.25 12.32 -8.74
C ARG A 91 -3.96 11.46 -9.98
N LEU A 92 -2.72 10.97 -10.11
CA LEU A 92 -2.35 10.06 -11.20
C LEU A 92 -2.88 8.64 -11.01
N TRP A 93 -3.17 8.25 -9.77
CA TRP A 93 -3.68 6.92 -9.45
C TRP A 93 -5.13 6.74 -9.85
N ASP A 94 -5.94 7.79 -9.67
CA ASP A 94 -7.39 7.72 -9.83
C ASP A 94 -7.87 7.90 -11.29
N ARG A 95 -6.97 8.17 -12.25
CA ARG A 95 -7.41 8.67 -13.59
C ARG A 95 -6.65 8.10 -14.79
N MET A 96 -6.30 6.83 -14.79
CA MET A 96 -5.89 6.19 -16.05
C MET A 96 -7.12 6.07 -16.96
N PRO A 97 -7.07 6.57 -18.21
CA PRO A 97 -8.20 6.44 -19.12
C PRO A 97 -8.49 4.97 -19.41
N ALA A 98 -9.73 4.58 -19.21
CA ALA A 98 -10.20 3.24 -19.54
C ALA A 98 -9.92 2.91 -21.02
N ARG A 99 -9.61 1.67 -21.32
CA ARG A 99 -9.47 1.20 -22.70
C ARG A 99 -10.85 1.01 -23.32
N PRO A 100 -10.96 1.15 -24.66
CA PRO A 100 -12.22 0.95 -25.37
C PRO A 100 -12.82 -0.44 -25.09
N PRO A 101 -14.16 -0.56 -25.01
CA PRO A 101 -14.83 -1.84 -24.75
C PRO A 101 -14.40 -2.97 -25.67
N SER A 102 -14.19 -2.69 -26.96
CA SER A 102 -13.75 -3.67 -27.95
C SER A 102 -12.40 -4.32 -27.59
N VAL A 103 -11.49 -3.57 -27.00
CA VAL A 103 -10.16 -4.07 -26.57
C VAL A 103 -10.31 -5.04 -25.38
N ILE A 104 -11.15 -4.67 -24.41
CA ILE A 104 -11.38 -5.51 -23.21
C ILE A 104 -12.16 -6.76 -23.56
N ARG A 105 -13.20 -6.64 -24.38
CA ARG A 105 -13.97 -7.79 -24.89
C ARG A 105 -13.08 -8.80 -25.62
N ALA A 106 -12.13 -8.31 -26.43
CA ALA A 106 -11.16 -9.19 -27.10
C ALA A 106 -10.28 -9.95 -26.09
N VAL A 107 -9.83 -9.31 -25.00
CA VAL A 107 -9.06 -9.99 -23.95
C VAL A 107 -9.93 -11.04 -23.23
N VAL A 108 -11.14 -10.67 -22.81
CA VAL A 108 -12.06 -11.61 -22.13
C VAL A 108 -12.38 -12.79 -23.04
N THR A 109 -12.66 -12.56 -24.32
CA THR A 109 -12.95 -13.63 -25.30
C THR A 109 -11.76 -14.57 -25.47
N ALA A 110 -10.54 -14.03 -25.57
CA ALA A 110 -9.33 -14.83 -25.73
C ALA A 110 -9.02 -15.66 -24.47
N GLU A 111 -9.23 -15.07 -23.29
CA GLU A 111 -8.94 -15.72 -22.01
C GLU A 111 -10.01 -16.74 -21.59
N LEU A 112 -11.28 -16.43 -21.75
CA LEU A 112 -12.39 -17.29 -21.34
C LEU A 112 -12.89 -18.22 -22.46
N GLY A 113 -12.35 -18.10 -23.68
CA GLY A 113 -12.72 -18.92 -24.84
C GLY A 113 -14.08 -18.61 -25.45
N ALA A 114 -14.77 -17.54 -24.99
CA ALA A 114 -16.03 -17.08 -25.51
C ALA A 114 -16.28 -15.60 -25.15
N PRO A 115 -17.12 -14.87 -25.91
CA PRO A 115 -17.41 -13.48 -25.61
C PRO A 115 -18.10 -13.33 -24.26
N PRO A 116 -18.02 -12.13 -23.63
CA PRO A 116 -18.58 -11.90 -22.30
C PRO A 116 -20.04 -12.35 -22.15
N GLU A 117 -20.88 -12.16 -23.14
CA GLU A 117 -22.31 -12.52 -23.11
C GLU A 117 -22.57 -14.03 -23.09
N ALA A 118 -21.59 -14.83 -23.48
CA ALA A 118 -21.68 -16.29 -23.36
C ALA A 118 -21.21 -16.79 -21.99
N LYS A 119 -20.53 -15.95 -21.21
CA LYS A 119 -20.01 -16.27 -19.86
C LYS A 119 -20.84 -15.65 -18.74
N PHE A 120 -21.49 -14.53 -19.02
CA PHE A 120 -22.31 -13.77 -18.09
C PHE A 120 -23.66 -13.44 -18.73
N ALA A 121 -24.74 -13.49 -17.98
CA ALA A 121 -26.07 -13.09 -18.44
C ALA A 121 -26.13 -11.56 -18.68
N ARG A 122 -25.35 -10.79 -17.91
CA ARG A 122 -25.17 -9.35 -18.11
C ARG A 122 -23.69 -8.99 -18.00
N TRP A 123 -23.25 -8.13 -18.89
CA TRP A 123 -21.91 -7.54 -18.93
C TRP A 123 -22.03 -6.02 -19.12
N ASP A 124 -21.36 -5.24 -18.28
CA ASP A 124 -21.30 -3.79 -18.45
C ASP A 124 -19.98 -3.42 -19.14
N ASP A 125 -20.08 -2.78 -20.29
CA ASP A 125 -18.91 -2.27 -21.04
C ASP A 125 -18.25 -1.06 -20.37
N THR A 126 -18.99 -0.36 -19.51
CA THR A 126 -18.45 0.74 -18.71
C THR A 126 -17.72 0.16 -17.50
N PRO A 127 -16.41 0.41 -17.36
CA PRO A 127 -15.69 -0.09 -16.20
C PRO A 127 -16.14 0.61 -14.91
N ILE A 128 -16.27 -0.14 -13.83
CA ILE A 128 -16.53 0.39 -12.48
C ILE A 128 -15.26 0.97 -11.85
N ALA A 129 -14.08 0.53 -12.32
CA ALA A 129 -12.79 1.08 -11.93
C ALA A 129 -11.77 0.88 -13.06
N ALA A 130 -10.82 1.81 -13.17
CA ALA A 130 -9.69 1.71 -14.08
C ALA A 130 -8.38 1.89 -13.29
N ALA A 131 -7.47 0.93 -13.44
CA ALA A 131 -6.17 0.92 -12.76
C ALA A 131 -5.02 1.02 -13.78
N SER A 132 -3.79 1.09 -13.29
CA SER A 132 -2.60 1.22 -14.14
C SER A 132 -2.36 0.01 -15.05
N LEU A 133 -2.76 -1.19 -14.64
CA LEU A 133 -2.48 -2.44 -15.34
C LEU A 133 -3.73 -3.09 -15.98
N GLY A 134 -4.94 -2.61 -15.62
CA GLY A 134 -6.18 -3.18 -16.07
C GLY A 134 -7.40 -2.34 -15.68
N GLN A 135 -8.58 -2.85 -15.95
CA GLN A 135 -9.84 -2.25 -15.52
C GLN A 135 -10.81 -3.31 -15.01
N VAL A 136 -11.78 -2.89 -14.22
CA VAL A 136 -12.75 -3.77 -13.56
C VAL A 136 -14.14 -3.49 -14.15
N HIS A 137 -14.83 -4.54 -14.58
CA HIS A 137 -16.17 -4.49 -15.11
C HIS A 137 -17.19 -5.16 -14.19
N ALA A 138 -18.42 -4.67 -14.22
CA ALA A 138 -19.53 -5.35 -13.58
C ALA A 138 -20.08 -6.43 -14.50
N ALA A 139 -20.40 -7.57 -13.93
CA ALA A 139 -21.07 -8.66 -14.61
C ALA A 139 -22.07 -9.36 -13.67
N GLU A 140 -23.00 -10.14 -14.24
CA GLU A 140 -24.01 -10.91 -13.52
C GLU A 140 -24.26 -12.24 -14.24
N ASP A 141 -24.41 -13.34 -13.51
CA ASP A 141 -24.81 -14.61 -14.10
C ASP A 141 -26.33 -14.78 -14.16
N ALA A 142 -26.78 -15.92 -14.69
CA ALA A 142 -28.19 -16.23 -14.85
C ALA A 142 -28.96 -16.35 -13.53
N ASP A 143 -28.22 -16.64 -12.43
CA ASP A 143 -28.79 -16.79 -11.10
C ASP A 143 -28.83 -15.45 -10.33
N GLY A 144 -28.40 -14.35 -10.98
CA GLY A 144 -28.37 -13.00 -10.40
C GLY A 144 -27.18 -12.75 -9.48
N ARG A 145 -26.16 -13.62 -9.47
CA ARG A 145 -24.91 -13.40 -8.73
C ARG A 145 -24.10 -12.33 -9.44
N ARG A 146 -23.68 -11.32 -8.70
CA ARG A 146 -22.94 -10.17 -9.24
C ARG A 146 -21.45 -10.32 -9.08
N PHE A 147 -20.71 -9.99 -10.14
CA PHE A 147 -19.26 -10.10 -10.22
C PHE A 147 -18.58 -8.76 -10.50
N ALA A 148 -17.38 -8.63 -9.95
CA ALA A 148 -16.35 -7.72 -10.40
C ALA A 148 -15.34 -8.51 -11.24
N VAL A 149 -15.16 -8.13 -12.50
CA VAL A 149 -14.27 -8.80 -13.43
C VAL A 149 -13.10 -7.89 -13.74
N LYS A 150 -11.94 -8.19 -13.17
CA LYS A 150 -10.68 -7.48 -13.36
C LYS A 150 -10.00 -8.02 -14.61
N VAL A 151 -9.69 -7.14 -15.59
CA VAL A 151 -9.14 -7.51 -16.90
C VAL A 151 -7.86 -6.73 -17.14
N GLN A 152 -6.76 -7.42 -17.43
CA GLN A 152 -5.48 -6.78 -17.75
C GLN A 152 -5.51 -6.13 -19.13
N TYR A 153 -4.81 -5.01 -19.26
CA TYR A 153 -4.61 -4.39 -20.56
C TYR A 153 -3.69 -5.23 -21.45
N PRO A 154 -4.01 -5.38 -22.74
CA PRO A 154 -3.15 -6.14 -23.65
C PRO A 154 -1.76 -5.47 -23.76
N GLY A 155 -0.70 -6.30 -23.72
CA GLY A 155 0.70 -5.85 -23.82
C GLY A 155 1.25 -5.13 -22.59
N VAL A 156 0.46 -5.02 -21.49
CA VAL A 156 0.92 -4.33 -20.28
C VAL A 156 2.03 -5.10 -19.57
N ALA A 157 1.98 -6.43 -19.59
CA ALA A 157 2.97 -7.28 -18.95
C ALA A 157 4.35 -7.14 -19.61
N GLU A 158 4.41 -7.16 -20.93
CA GLU A 158 5.64 -6.96 -21.70
C GLU A 158 6.17 -5.54 -21.50
N ALA A 159 5.30 -4.53 -21.58
CA ALA A 159 5.69 -3.14 -21.35
C ALA A 159 6.27 -2.92 -19.94
N LEU A 160 5.66 -3.50 -18.91
CA LEU A 160 6.14 -3.39 -17.53
C LEU A 160 7.47 -4.10 -17.33
N ARG A 161 7.63 -5.33 -17.86
CA ARG A 161 8.91 -6.07 -17.78
C ARG A 161 10.05 -5.32 -18.48
N ASP A 162 9.78 -4.78 -19.67
CA ASP A 162 10.74 -3.96 -20.43
C ASP A 162 11.17 -2.71 -19.65
N ASP A 163 10.21 -2.04 -19.06
CA ASP A 163 10.45 -0.83 -18.27
C ASP A 163 11.21 -1.12 -16.97
N LEU A 164 10.89 -2.21 -16.28
CA LEU A 164 11.58 -2.66 -15.06
C LEU A 164 12.97 -3.26 -15.34
N SER A 165 13.30 -3.59 -16.59
CA SER A 165 14.66 -4.01 -16.97
C SER A 165 15.69 -2.88 -16.90
N SER A 166 15.23 -1.62 -16.86
CA SER A 166 16.08 -0.44 -16.78
C SER A 166 16.43 -0.09 -15.33
N ALA A 167 17.51 -0.69 -14.79
CA ALA A 167 18.01 -0.39 -13.43
C ALA A 167 18.24 1.12 -13.19
N SER A 168 18.65 1.87 -14.22
CA SER A 168 18.85 3.32 -14.13
C SER A 168 17.54 4.10 -13.91
N LEU A 169 16.41 3.63 -14.44
CA LEU A 169 15.11 4.25 -14.22
C LEU A 169 14.65 4.01 -12.76
N LEU A 170 14.80 2.78 -12.29
CA LEU A 170 14.40 2.40 -10.94
C LEU A 170 15.23 3.12 -9.87
N ARG A 171 16.56 3.18 -10.01
CA ARG A 171 17.42 3.95 -9.10
C ARG A 171 17.07 5.44 -9.04
N ARG A 172 16.62 6.05 -10.15
CA ARG A 172 16.16 7.45 -10.15
C ARG A 172 14.84 7.63 -9.41
N VAL A 173 13.98 6.62 -9.39
CA VAL A 173 12.69 6.66 -8.67
C VAL A 173 12.91 6.50 -7.16
N VAL A 174 13.78 5.58 -6.76
CA VAL A 174 14.10 5.31 -5.34
C VAL A 174 14.97 6.43 -4.74
N GLY A 175 15.75 7.12 -5.57
CA GLY A 175 16.67 8.18 -5.14
C GLY A 175 17.98 7.64 -4.54
N ASP A 176 18.99 8.49 -4.49
CA ASP A 176 20.31 8.17 -3.90
C ASP A 176 20.28 8.20 -2.35
N GLU A 177 19.12 8.49 -1.75
CA GLU A 177 18.97 8.78 -0.33
C GLU A 177 19.06 7.52 0.57
N LEU A 178 18.81 6.32 0.01
CA LEU A 178 18.83 5.05 0.77
C LEU A 178 20.23 4.42 0.91
N GLY A 179 21.23 4.91 0.16
CA GLY A 179 22.53 4.26 0.05
C GLY A 179 22.52 3.00 -0.83
N ALA A 180 23.67 2.61 -1.39
CA ALA A 180 23.73 1.68 -2.53
C ALA A 180 23.14 0.28 -2.25
N GLY A 181 23.38 -0.32 -1.09
CA GLY A 181 22.89 -1.66 -0.76
C GLY A 181 21.38 -1.68 -0.47
N ALA A 182 20.92 -0.85 0.45
CA ALA A 182 19.50 -0.77 0.82
C ALA A 182 18.61 -0.32 -0.36
N ALA A 183 19.16 0.48 -1.29
CA ALA A 183 18.47 0.87 -2.51
C ALA A 183 18.27 -0.31 -3.47
N ASP A 184 19.25 -1.20 -3.60
CA ASP A 184 19.14 -2.38 -4.48
C ASP A 184 18.14 -3.39 -3.94
N ASP A 185 18.08 -3.62 -2.62
CA ASP A 185 17.09 -4.50 -1.98
C ASP A 185 15.67 -3.92 -2.08
N ALA A 186 15.50 -2.63 -1.82
CA ALA A 186 14.22 -1.94 -1.99
C ALA A 186 13.75 -1.98 -3.45
N LEU A 187 14.66 -1.83 -4.41
CA LEU A 187 14.38 -1.95 -5.84
C LEU A 187 13.98 -3.37 -6.23
N ALA A 188 14.63 -4.39 -5.68
CA ALA A 188 14.30 -5.78 -5.91
C ALA A 188 12.90 -6.12 -5.38
N ALA A 189 12.60 -5.74 -4.14
CA ALA A 189 11.28 -5.92 -3.52
C ALA A 189 10.18 -5.21 -4.32
N MET A 190 10.43 -3.97 -4.73
CA MET A 190 9.54 -3.19 -5.56
C MET A 190 9.28 -3.85 -6.92
N ARG A 191 10.33 -4.31 -7.58
CA ARG A 191 10.22 -5.01 -8.86
C ARG A 191 9.40 -6.28 -8.72
N ALA A 192 9.66 -7.07 -7.68
CA ALA A 192 8.91 -8.29 -7.40
C ALA A 192 7.42 -7.98 -7.17
N GLN A 193 7.11 -6.95 -6.40
CA GLN A 193 5.73 -6.51 -6.17
C GLN A 193 5.03 -6.08 -7.46
N LEU A 194 5.66 -5.22 -8.27
CA LEU A 194 5.08 -4.74 -9.52
C LEU A 194 4.83 -5.86 -10.54
N LEU A 195 5.73 -6.84 -10.59
CA LEU A 195 5.54 -8.02 -11.42
C LEU A 195 4.46 -8.95 -10.85
N GLY A 196 4.34 -9.02 -9.52
CA GLY A 196 3.29 -9.79 -8.83
C GLY A 196 1.88 -9.31 -9.17
N GLU A 197 1.68 -8.01 -9.35
CA GLU A 197 0.38 -7.44 -9.75
C GLU A 197 -0.08 -7.86 -11.16
N LEU A 198 0.81 -8.46 -11.96
CA LEU A 198 0.46 -9.06 -13.25
C LEU A 198 -0.03 -10.50 -13.13
N ASP A 199 0.08 -11.12 -11.97
CA ASP A 199 -0.28 -12.53 -11.76
C ASP A 199 -1.66 -12.65 -11.08
N TYR A 200 -2.72 -12.63 -11.90
CA TYR A 200 -4.09 -12.78 -11.38
C TYR A 200 -4.37 -14.18 -10.84
N VAL A 201 -3.58 -15.19 -11.18
CA VAL A 201 -3.68 -16.51 -10.57
C VAL A 201 -3.15 -16.48 -9.13
N ALA A 202 -2.04 -15.76 -8.90
CA ALA A 202 -1.54 -15.54 -7.56
C ALA A 202 -2.49 -14.66 -6.74
N GLU A 203 -3.05 -13.58 -7.32
CA GLU A 203 -4.05 -12.74 -6.65
C GLU A 203 -5.30 -13.54 -6.24
N ALA A 204 -5.80 -14.44 -7.10
CA ALA A 204 -6.91 -15.34 -6.78
C ALA A 204 -6.60 -16.23 -5.56
N ARG A 205 -5.39 -16.81 -5.50
CA ARG A 205 -4.95 -17.64 -4.36
C ARG A 205 -4.87 -16.83 -3.07
N TRP A 206 -4.43 -15.57 -3.15
CA TRP A 206 -4.40 -14.67 -2.00
C TRP A 206 -5.80 -14.32 -1.52
N LEU A 207 -6.72 -13.98 -2.44
CA LEU A 207 -8.14 -13.78 -2.11
C LEU A 207 -8.72 -14.96 -1.34
N GLU A 208 -8.51 -16.19 -1.83
CA GLU A 208 -8.97 -17.39 -1.16
C GLU A 208 -8.33 -17.59 0.23
N ARG A 209 -7.04 -17.27 0.36
CA ARG A 209 -6.33 -17.38 1.64
C ARG A 209 -6.86 -16.39 2.66
N PHE A 210 -7.08 -15.12 2.26
CA PHE A 210 -7.69 -14.11 3.13
C PHE A 210 -9.15 -14.43 3.43
N ALA A 211 -9.91 -14.92 2.45
CA ALA A 211 -11.31 -15.34 2.69
C ALA A 211 -11.40 -16.48 3.74
N ARG A 212 -10.43 -17.41 3.74
CA ARG A 212 -10.33 -18.44 4.80
C ARG A 212 -9.93 -17.85 6.15
N ALA A 213 -8.94 -16.95 6.16
CA ALA A 213 -8.43 -16.31 7.38
C ALA A 213 -9.53 -15.52 8.11
N PHE A 214 -10.40 -14.86 7.38
CA PHE A 214 -11.51 -14.06 7.93
C PHE A 214 -12.87 -14.74 7.79
N ALA A 215 -12.90 -16.08 7.60
CA ALA A 215 -14.16 -16.81 7.52
C ALA A 215 -14.95 -16.69 8.84
N GLY A 216 -16.19 -16.18 8.75
CA GLY A 216 -17.04 -15.97 9.91
C GLY A 216 -16.80 -14.65 10.66
N ASP A 217 -15.85 -13.80 10.25
CA ASP A 217 -15.72 -12.47 10.83
C ASP A 217 -16.99 -11.64 10.56
N ALA A 218 -17.48 -10.99 11.60
CA ALA A 218 -18.74 -10.23 11.53
C ALA A 218 -18.59 -8.90 10.78
N THR A 219 -17.37 -8.39 10.64
CA THR A 219 -17.09 -7.02 10.18
C THR A 219 -16.25 -6.97 8.90
N ILE A 220 -15.50 -8.02 8.59
CA ILE A 220 -14.60 -8.10 7.44
C ILE A 220 -15.23 -8.98 6.35
N VAL A 221 -15.23 -8.48 5.12
CA VAL A 221 -15.71 -9.21 3.94
C VAL A 221 -14.63 -9.27 2.88
N ILE A 222 -14.29 -10.48 2.47
CA ILE A 222 -13.36 -10.74 1.37
C ILE A 222 -14.17 -11.35 0.22
N PRO A 223 -14.07 -10.85 -1.02
CA PRO A 223 -14.79 -11.41 -2.15
C PRO A 223 -14.33 -12.83 -2.47
N ARG A 224 -15.25 -13.68 -2.89
CA ARG A 224 -14.93 -15.04 -3.33
C ARG A 224 -14.56 -15.03 -4.81
N VAL A 225 -13.55 -15.80 -5.17
CA VAL A 225 -13.13 -15.97 -6.57
C VAL A 225 -14.09 -16.94 -7.28
N ASP A 226 -14.44 -16.60 -8.52
CA ASP A 226 -15.04 -17.53 -9.47
C ASP A 226 -13.91 -18.13 -10.35
N ALA A 227 -13.42 -19.29 -9.94
CA ALA A 227 -12.32 -19.96 -10.61
C ALA A 227 -12.65 -20.37 -12.06
N ALA A 228 -13.93 -20.68 -12.35
CA ALA A 228 -14.36 -21.10 -13.68
C ALA A 228 -14.33 -19.95 -14.70
N ARG A 229 -14.36 -18.70 -14.22
CA ARG A 229 -14.30 -17.48 -15.02
C ARG A 229 -13.04 -16.65 -14.73
N SER A 230 -11.98 -17.30 -14.22
CA SER A 230 -10.70 -16.65 -13.92
C SER A 230 -9.53 -17.32 -14.66
N THR A 231 -8.56 -16.52 -15.09
CA THR A 231 -7.36 -16.94 -15.83
C THR A 231 -6.16 -16.08 -15.42
N ALA A 232 -5.05 -16.19 -16.13
CA ALA A 232 -3.87 -15.37 -15.84
C ALA A 232 -4.09 -13.85 -16.06
N ARG A 233 -5.07 -13.45 -16.91
CA ARG A 233 -5.33 -12.04 -17.26
C ARG A 233 -6.76 -11.58 -16.98
N VAL A 234 -7.63 -12.46 -16.51
CA VAL A 234 -9.00 -12.16 -16.10
C VAL A 234 -9.22 -12.74 -14.71
N LEU A 235 -9.56 -11.89 -13.75
CA LEU A 235 -9.92 -12.32 -12.38
C LEU A 235 -11.37 -11.94 -12.12
N THR A 236 -12.20 -12.96 -11.93
CA THR A 236 -13.62 -12.84 -11.62
C THR A 236 -13.85 -13.14 -10.14
N MET A 237 -14.49 -12.22 -9.43
CA MET A 237 -14.79 -12.35 -8.02
C MET A 237 -16.15 -11.76 -7.69
N ASP A 238 -16.71 -12.08 -6.50
CA ASP A 238 -17.93 -11.46 -6.02
C ASP A 238 -17.80 -9.93 -6.05
N ARG A 239 -18.83 -9.26 -6.59
CA ARG A 239 -18.90 -7.81 -6.53
C ARG A 239 -19.38 -7.37 -5.15
N LEU A 240 -18.57 -6.57 -4.49
CA LEU A 240 -18.95 -5.92 -3.24
C LEU A 240 -19.53 -4.54 -3.57
N ASP A 241 -20.82 -4.34 -3.27
CA ASP A 241 -21.44 -3.03 -3.43
C ASP A 241 -21.30 -2.25 -2.14
N GLY A 242 -20.47 -1.24 -2.18
CA GLY A 242 -20.15 -0.39 -1.05
C GLY A 242 -19.79 1.02 -1.51
N ARG A 243 -19.74 1.94 -0.53
CA ARG A 243 -19.21 3.29 -0.71
C ARG A 243 -17.75 3.35 -0.25
N ALA A 244 -17.02 4.35 -0.70
CA ALA A 244 -15.62 4.50 -0.35
C ALA A 244 -15.44 4.68 1.17
N ILE A 245 -14.36 4.13 1.73
CA ILE A 245 -14.03 4.30 3.15
C ILE A 245 -13.86 5.78 3.55
N ALA A 246 -13.43 6.64 2.62
CA ALA A 246 -13.27 8.06 2.85
C ALA A 246 -14.60 8.76 3.22
N ASP A 247 -15.74 8.24 2.73
CA ASP A 247 -17.06 8.80 3.00
C ASP A 247 -17.47 8.64 4.49
N LEU A 248 -16.85 7.66 5.19
CA LEU A 248 -17.07 7.50 6.64
C LEU A 248 -16.60 8.70 7.47
N ALA A 249 -15.72 9.54 6.95
CA ALA A 249 -15.25 10.71 7.67
C ALA A 249 -16.40 11.68 8.02
N GLU A 250 -17.49 11.65 7.25
CA GLU A 250 -18.68 12.48 7.42
C GLU A 250 -19.80 11.78 8.23
N ASP A 251 -19.63 10.50 8.55
CA ASP A 251 -20.59 9.70 9.30
C ASP A 251 -20.51 9.98 10.81
N ASP A 252 -21.43 9.35 11.55
CA ASP A 252 -21.40 9.39 13.01
C ASP A 252 -20.16 8.70 13.61
N ALA A 253 -19.89 8.98 14.88
CA ALA A 253 -18.69 8.49 15.56
C ALA A 253 -18.64 6.96 15.66
N GLU A 254 -19.81 6.29 15.73
CA GLU A 254 -19.87 4.84 15.87
C GLU A 254 -19.59 4.12 14.55
N ALA A 255 -20.10 4.63 13.42
CA ALA A 255 -19.75 4.11 12.09
C ALA A 255 -18.24 4.26 11.80
N ARG A 256 -17.67 5.43 12.11
CA ARG A 256 -16.21 5.65 12.00
C ARG A 256 -15.40 4.70 12.87
N ARG A 257 -15.87 4.44 14.09
CA ARG A 257 -15.24 3.53 15.04
C ARG A 257 -15.26 2.09 14.54
N ARG A 258 -16.41 1.60 14.00
CA ARG A 258 -16.53 0.26 13.43
C ARG A 258 -15.62 0.08 12.21
N GLY A 259 -15.65 1.02 11.26
CA GLY A 259 -14.77 0.97 10.08
C GLY A 259 -13.29 0.97 10.46
N ALA A 260 -12.88 1.82 11.37
CA ALA A 260 -11.51 1.88 11.87
C ALA A 260 -11.08 0.59 12.57
N ARG A 261 -11.98 -0.04 13.36
CA ARG A 261 -11.74 -1.33 13.99
C ARG A 261 -11.53 -2.44 12.96
N ALA A 262 -12.38 -2.54 11.94
CA ALA A 262 -12.24 -3.53 10.89
C ALA A 262 -10.92 -3.37 10.12
N ILE A 263 -10.52 -2.13 9.79
CA ILE A 263 -9.22 -1.85 9.15
C ILE A 263 -8.07 -2.26 10.08
N PHE A 264 -8.15 -1.97 11.38
CA PHE A 264 -7.14 -2.40 12.34
C PHE A 264 -7.05 -3.93 12.42
N GLN A 265 -8.18 -4.64 12.54
CA GLN A 265 -8.21 -6.09 12.55
C GLN A 265 -7.63 -6.68 11.26
N PHE A 266 -7.92 -6.13 10.10
CA PHE A 266 -7.32 -6.58 8.85
C PHE A 266 -5.81 -6.33 8.83
N ALA A 267 -5.35 -5.11 9.11
CA ALA A 267 -3.96 -4.72 8.94
C ALA A 267 -3.01 -5.27 10.02
N PHE A 268 -3.49 -5.54 11.22
CA PHE A 268 -2.71 -6.10 12.32
C PHE A 268 -3.05 -7.57 12.58
N GLY A 269 -4.31 -7.95 12.46
CA GLY A 269 -4.75 -9.33 12.68
C GLY A 269 -4.27 -10.30 11.63
N ALA A 270 -4.34 -9.94 10.33
CA ALA A 270 -3.86 -10.83 9.28
C ALA A 270 -2.38 -11.22 9.46
N PRO A 271 -1.42 -10.30 9.70
CA PRO A 271 -0.04 -10.67 9.95
C PRO A 271 0.19 -11.34 11.31
N LEU A 272 -0.42 -10.87 12.39
CA LEU A 272 -0.15 -11.39 13.74
C LEU A 272 -0.80 -12.73 14.02
N VAL A 273 -1.95 -13.03 13.41
CA VAL A 273 -2.71 -14.27 13.64
C VAL A 273 -2.47 -15.29 12.54
N HIS A 274 -2.43 -14.84 11.29
CA HIS A 274 -2.43 -15.73 10.13
C HIS A 274 -1.11 -15.71 9.33
N GLY A 275 -0.14 -14.88 9.72
CA GLY A 275 1.17 -14.76 9.04
C GLY A 275 1.06 -14.29 7.59
N ILE A 276 0.00 -13.56 7.23
CA ILE A 276 -0.23 -13.02 5.89
C ILE A 276 -0.51 -11.53 5.94
N PHE A 277 -0.17 -10.81 4.89
CA PHE A 277 -0.45 -9.38 4.83
C PHE A 277 -0.70 -8.91 3.39
N ASN A 278 -1.39 -7.77 3.25
CA ASN A 278 -1.62 -7.10 1.97
C ASN A 278 -0.90 -5.74 1.99
N ALA A 279 0.20 -5.66 1.26
CA ALA A 279 1.05 -4.47 1.25
C ALA A 279 0.45 -3.28 0.49
N ASP A 280 -0.81 -3.29 0.06
CA ASP A 280 -1.49 -2.14 -0.56
C ASP A 280 -2.60 -1.55 0.33
N PRO A 281 -2.27 -0.66 1.28
CA PRO A 281 -3.23 -0.03 2.19
C PRO A 281 -3.97 1.15 1.53
N HIS A 282 -4.18 1.12 0.22
CA HIS A 282 -4.86 2.20 -0.48
C HIS A 282 -6.33 2.30 -0.02
N PRO A 283 -6.85 3.50 0.35
CA PRO A 283 -8.22 3.64 0.83
C PRO A 283 -9.28 3.24 -0.21
N GLY A 284 -8.96 3.29 -1.51
CA GLY A 284 -9.83 2.79 -2.59
C GLY A 284 -10.06 1.28 -2.57
N ASN A 285 -9.23 0.52 -1.83
CA ASN A 285 -9.37 -0.92 -1.66
C ASN A 285 -10.28 -1.29 -0.48
N TYR A 286 -10.86 -0.31 0.22
CA TYR A 286 -11.72 -0.49 1.39
C TYR A 286 -13.12 0.04 1.11
N LEU A 287 -14.13 -0.82 1.14
CA LEU A 287 -15.52 -0.50 0.84
C LEU A 287 -16.40 -0.65 2.08
N ILE A 288 -17.24 0.33 2.36
CA ILE A 288 -18.25 0.23 3.39
C ILE A 288 -19.49 -0.42 2.81
N LEU A 289 -19.81 -1.60 3.30
CA LEU A 289 -20.93 -2.42 2.86
C LEU A 289 -22.16 -2.21 3.76
N ALA A 290 -23.30 -2.73 3.32
CA ALA A 290 -24.50 -2.79 4.15
C ALA A 290 -24.23 -3.52 5.48
N GLY A 291 -24.83 -3.05 6.58
CA GLY A 291 -24.58 -3.56 7.93
C GLY A 291 -23.21 -3.15 8.48
N GLU A 292 -22.63 -2.09 7.92
CA GLU A 292 -21.39 -1.45 8.38
C GLU A 292 -20.16 -2.39 8.38
N LYS A 293 -20.19 -3.42 7.52
CA LYS A 293 -19.04 -4.27 7.25
C LYS A 293 -18.04 -3.56 6.34
N VAL A 294 -16.79 -3.94 6.43
CA VAL A 294 -15.74 -3.45 5.53
C VAL A 294 -15.35 -4.54 4.55
N GLY A 295 -15.54 -4.26 3.26
CA GLY A 295 -15.07 -5.09 2.18
C GLY A 295 -13.63 -4.70 1.80
N PHE A 296 -12.77 -5.69 1.64
CA PHE A 296 -11.39 -5.52 1.17
C PHE A 296 -11.28 -6.11 -0.23
N VAL A 297 -10.88 -5.29 -1.18
CA VAL A 297 -10.68 -5.65 -2.58
C VAL A 297 -9.23 -5.37 -2.98
N ASP A 298 -8.73 -6.02 -4.01
CA ASP A 298 -7.35 -5.94 -4.50
C ASP A 298 -6.31 -6.58 -3.55
N PHE A 299 -5.88 -7.80 -3.94
CA PHE A 299 -4.91 -8.60 -3.20
C PHE A 299 -3.62 -8.87 -3.99
N GLY A 300 -3.41 -8.14 -5.07
CA GLY A 300 -2.24 -8.28 -5.94
C GLY A 300 -0.90 -7.97 -5.28
N SER A 301 -0.93 -7.28 -4.12
CA SER A 301 0.26 -6.94 -3.33
C SER A 301 0.38 -7.75 -2.04
N SER A 302 -0.22 -8.95 -1.99
CA SER A 302 -0.21 -9.78 -0.77
C SER A 302 1.02 -10.66 -0.67
N ALA A 303 1.44 -10.96 0.57
CA ALA A 303 2.55 -11.84 0.88
C ALA A 303 2.33 -12.61 2.19
N ALA A 304 3.16 -13.63 2.43
CA ALA A 304 3.27 -14.31 3.71
C ALA A 304 4.53 -13.85 4.44
N LEU A 305 4.48 -13.86 5.77
CA LEU A 305 5.66 -13.73 6.61
C LEU A 305 6.41 -15.07 6.65
N SER A 306 7.74 -15.02 6.79
CA SER A 306 8.48 -16.19 7.25
C SER A 306 8.12 -16.51 8.70
N GLU A 307 8.38 -17.72 9.16
CA GLU A 307 8.11 -18.09 10.56
C GLU A 307 8.88 -17.17 11.53
N GLU A 308 10.13 -16.90 11.22
CA GLU A 308 11.00 -16.04 12.04
C GLU A 308 10.46 -14.61 12.13
N LEU A 309 10.05 -14.02 11.00
CA LEU A 309 9.50 -12.67 10.97
C LEU A 309 8.13 -12.62 11.66
N HIS A 310 7.31 -13.66 11.52
CA HIS A 310 6.02 -13.76 12.20
C HIS A 310 6.20 -13.80 13.72
N ASP A 311 7.16 -14.60 14.22
CA ASP A 311 7.47 -14.70 15.64
C ASP A 311 8.06 -13.39 16.19
N ALA A 312 9.01 -12.78 15.46
CA ALA A 312 9.60 -11.50 15.86
C ALA A 312 8.54 -10.38 15.96
N GLU A 313 7.63 -10.32 14.99
CA GLU A 313 6.51 -9.40 15.00
C GLU A 313 5.55 -9.59 16.20
N ARG A 314 5.21 -10.83 16.52
CA ARG A 314 4.40 -11.14 17.70
C ARG A 314 5.12 -10.72 18.98
N GLN A 315 6.44 -11.01 19.10
CA GLN A 315 7.24 -10.61 20.23
C GLN A 315 7.35 -9.09 20.37
N LEU A 316 7.52 -8.37 19.26
CA LEU A 316 7.58 -6.90 19.25
C LEU A 316 6.32 -6.28 19.89
N PHE A 317 5.13 -6.70 19.42
CA PHE A 317 3.88 -6.17 19.95
C PHE A 317 3.56 -6.67 21.35
N LEU A 318 3.96 -7.87 21.70
CA LEU A 318 3.84 -8.42 23.04
C LEU A 318 4.70 -7.62 24.04
N ALA A 319 5.94 -7.29 23.66
CA ALA A 319 6.83 -6.44 24.43
C ALA A 319 6.26 -5.05 24.67
N MET A 320 5.63 -4.45 23.63
CA MET A 320 4.95 -3.16 23.78
C MET A 320 3.84 -3.22 24.82
N ILE A 321 2.93 -4.20 24.75
CA ILE A 321 1.83 -4.33 25.72
C ILE A 321 2.35 -4.56 27.14
N ARG A 322 3.39 -5.35 27.29
CA ARG A 322 4.04 -5.67 28.57
C ARG A 322 4.86 -4.52 29.12
N ARG A 323 5.19 -3.53 28.30
CA ARG A 323 6.14 -2.46 28.62
C ARG A 323 7.53 -3.00 28.95
N ASP A 324 7.90 -4.09 28.28
CA ASP A 324 9.17 -4.76 28.44
C ASP A 324 10.16 -4.22 27.40
N GLY A 325 10.98 -3.26 27.81
CA GLY A 325 11.94 -2.62 26.92
C GLY A 325 13.10 -3.53 26.52
N GLU A 326 13.42 -4.55 27.30
CA GLU A 326 14.47 -5.52 26.94
C GLU A 326 13.95 -6.47 25.85
N MET A 327 12.75 -7.02 26.05
CA MET A 327 12.07 -7.83 25.06
C MET A 327 11.81 -7.05 23.76
N LEU A 328 11.47 -5.75 23.85
CA LEU A 328 11.27 -4.88 22.67
C LEU A 328 12.56 -4.72 21.87
N ARG A 329 13.69 -4.48 22.53
CA ARG A 329 15.01 -4.36 21.88
C ARG A 329 15.44 -5.67 21.24
N HIS A 330 15.21 -6.79 21.92
CA HIS A 330 15.49 -8.12 21.38
C HIS A 330 14.65 -8.39 20.12
N ALA A 331 13.34 -8.19 20.18
CA ALA A 331 12.45 -8.39 19.05
C ALA A 331 12.79 -7.47 17.86
N ALA A 332 13.15 -6.21 18.10
CA ALA A 332 13.57 -5.28 17.05
C ALA A 332 14.90 -5.72 16.39
N HIS A 333 15.77 -6.42 17.10
CA HIS A 333 16.99 -7.00 16.56
C HIS A 333 16.68 -8.24 15.70
N GLU A 334 15.85 -9.15 16.20
CA GLU A 334 15.44 -10.37 15.50
C GLU A 334 14.64 -10.06 14.23
N GLU A 335 13.81 -9.01 14.24
CA GLU A 335 13.12 -8.51 13.04
C GLU A 335 14.10 -7.90 12.01
N GLY A 336 15.34 -7.66 12.39
CA GLY A 336 16.35 -6.99 11.56
C GLY A 336 16.15 -5.47 11.45
N LEU A 337 15.28 -4.89 12.29
CA LEU A 337 15.08 -3.44 12.32
C LEU A 337 16.31 -2.70 12.84
N VAL A 338 17.01 -3.25 13.82
CA VAL A 338 18.16 -2.62 14.48
C VAL A 338 19.33 -3.58 14.49
N SER A 339 20.44 -3.16 13.87
CA SER A 339 21.70 -3.91 13.90
C SER A 339 22.68 -3.45 15.00
N ASP A 340 22.52 -2.22 15.49
CA ASP A 340 23.39 -1.60 16.49
C ASP A 340 22.59 -1.12 17.69
N ALA A 341 22.82 -1.72 18.86
CA ALA A 341 22.10 -1.42 20.10
C ALA A 341 22.21 0.05 20.56
N SER A 342 23.24 0.79 20.12
CA SER A 342 23.38 2.22 20.44
C SER A 342 22.22 3.09 19.93
N VAL A 343 21.45 2.58 18.96
CA VAL A 343 20.25 3.23 18.43
C VAL A 343 19.21 3.45 19.52
N PHE A 344 19.05 2.52 20.44
CA PHE A 344 18.05 2.58 21.52
C PHE A 344 18.29 3.73 22.52
N GLU A 345 19.51 4.25 22.61
CA GLU A 345 19.86 5.35 23.49
C GLU A 345 19.53 6.73 22.88
N GLY A 346 19.30 6.77 21.56
CA GLY A 346 19.06 7.99 20.81
C GLY A 346 17.70 8.64 21.09
N SER A 347 17.63 9.99 21.07
CA SER A 347 16.38 10.74 21.24
C SER A 347 15.37 10.43 20.13
N ILE A 348 15.84 10.27 18.88
CA ILE A 348 14.99 9.98 17.72
C ILE A 348 14.33 8.59 17.86
N TRP A 349 15.06 7.59 18.37
CA TRP A 349 14.49 6.27 18.68
C TRP A 349 13.38 6.40 19.72
N ARG A 350 13.63 7.06 20.84
CA ARG A 350 12.62 7.26 21.90
C ARG A 350 11.36 7.96 21.39
N GLU A 351 11.52 8.98 20.57
CA GLU A 351 10.38 9.68 19.97
C GLU A 351 9.60 8.80 18.97
N TRP A 352 10.31 7.96 18.23
CA TRP A 352 9.70 6.99 17.32
C TRP A 352 8.97 5.89 18.08
N GLU A 353 9.63 5.30 19.08
CA GLU A 353 9.06 4.28 19.96
C GLU A 353 7.82 4.80 20.68
N GLU A 354 7.88 6.02 21.23
CA GLU A 354 6.73 6.67 21.85
C GLU A 354 5.60 6.84 20.84
N ALA A 355 5.87 7.36 19.65
CA ALA A 355 4.85 7.56 18.62
C ALA A 355 4.22 6.24 18.15
N LEU A 356 5.01 5.17 18.04
CA LEU A 356 4.53 3.83 17.68
C LEU A 356 3.73 3.20 18.80
N ALA A 357 4.24 3.22 20.02
CA ALA A 357 3.70 2.46 21.16
C ALA A 357 2.56 3.17 21.88
N GLN A 358 2.47 4.51 21.82
CA GLN A 358 1.49 5.29 22.57
C GLN A 358 0.04 4.80 22.43
N PRO A 359 -0.49 4.47 21.24
CA PRO A 359 -1.86 3.94 21.12
C PRO A 359 -2.06 2.63 21.90
N PHE A 360 -1.02 1.78 21.93
CA PHE A 360 -1.06 0.45 22.56
C PHE A 360 -0.74 0.49 24.06
N LEU A 361 -0.10 1.54 24.54
CA LEU A 361 0.21 1.73 25.95
C LEU A 361 -0.86 2.51 26.71
N THR A 362 -1.71 3.26 25.99
CA THR A 362 -2.80 4.03 26.59
C THR A 362 -3.87 3.07 27.12
N ARG A 363 -4.25 3.22 28.39
CA ARG A 363 -5.39 2.50 28.97
C ARG A 363 -6.69 3.16 28.53
N GLY A 364 -7.62 2.35 28.00
CA GLY A 364 -8.88 2.84 27.49
C GLY A 364 -8.76 3.45 26.07
N GLU A 365 -9.68 4.32 25.73
CA GLU A 365 -9.78 4.86 24.37
C GLU A 365 -8.69 5.90 24.05
N PHE A 366 -8.08 5.74 22.89
CA PHE A 366 -7.12 6.66 22.30
C PHE A 366 -7.64 7.20 20.97
N THR A 367 -7.50 8.51 20.73
CA THR A 367 -7.82 9.11 19.44
C THR A 367 -6.59 9.14 18.56
N LEU A 368 -6.55 8.27 17.56
CA LEU A 368 -5.47 8.27 16.55
C LEU A 368 -5.69 9.45 15.60
N SER A 369 -4.87 10.49 15.72
CA SER A 369 -4.97 11.68 14.88
C SER A 369 -4.02 11.65 13.69
N LYS A 370 -4.35 12.41 12.62
CA LYS A 370 -3.45 12.62 11.46
C LYS A 370 -2.08 13.16 11.89
N LYS A 371 -2.04 14.04 12.90
CA LYS A 371 -0.79 14.60 13.46
C LYS A 371 0.08 13.52 14.10
N HIS A 372 -0.55 12.57 14.83
CA HIS A 372 0.14 11.47 15.47
C HIS A 372 0.81 10.55 14.42
N VAL A 373 0.05 10.13 13.41
CA VAL A 373 0.59 9.27 12.33
C VAL A 373 1.65 9.99 11.51
N ALA A 374 1.47 11.28 11.21
CA ALA A 374 2.49 12.08 10.54
C ALA A 374 3.81 12.15 11.32
N ARG A 375 3.75 12.26 12.67
CA ARG A 375 4.94 12.20 13.55
C ARG A 375 5.63 10.84 13.45
N LEU A 376 4.87 9.75 13.52
CA LEU A 376 5.40 8.39 13.40
C LEU A 376 6.11 8.19 12.05
N ILE A 377 5.46 8.56 10.95
CA ILE A 377 6.03 8.47 9.59
C ILE A 377 7.32 9.31 9.48
N ALA A 378 7.31 10.54 9.97
CA ALA A 378 8.46 11.43 9.92
C ALA A 378 9.67 10.85 10.68
N ARG A 379 9.46 10.30 11.89
CA ARG A 379 10.52 9.68 12.68
C ARG A 379 11.02 8.37 12.08
N THR A 380 10.13 7.56 11.49
CA THR A 380 10.54 6.36 10.73
C THR A 380 11.48 6.76 9.58
N GLY A 381 11.10 7.76 8.78
CA GLY A 381 11.92 8.25 7.68
C GLY A 381 13.27 8.86 8.14
N GLU A 382 13.31 9.51 9.29
CA GLU A 382 14.54 10.05 9.87
C GLU A 382 15.51 8.95 10.30
N LEU A 383 15.02 7.92 11.00
CA LEU A 383 15.81 6.77 11.41
C LEU A 383 16.38 6.00 10.21
N LEU A 384 15.58 5.82 9.15
CA LEU A 384 16.02 5.18 7.91
C LEU A 384 17.11 6.01 7.20
N ARG A 385 16.92 7.34 7.06
CA ARG A 385 17.94 8.23 6.45
C ARG A 385 19.25 8.24 7.21
N LEU A 386 19.19 8.21 8.53
CA LEU A 386 20.38 8.15 9.40
C LEU A 386 20.97 6.74 9.49
N ARG A 387 20.39 5.76 8.79
CA ARG A 387 20.77 4.34 8.84
C ARG A 387 20.81 3.78 10.26
N ARG A 388 19.93 4.28 11.11
CA ARG A 388 19.78 3.80 12.49
C ARG A 388 18.89 2.58 12.57
N ILE A 389 17.94 2.46 11.63
CA ILE A 389 17.13 1.26 11.42
C ILE A 389 17.30 0.78 9.98
N ALA A 390 17.14 -0.52 9.80
CA ALA A 390 17.01 -1.17 8.50
C ALA A 390 15.60 -1.75 8.38
N MET A 391 15.12 -1.86 7.15
CA MET A 391 13.87 -2.55 6.85
C MET A 391 14.19 -3.68 5.87
N PRO A 392 14.31 -4.92 6.32
CA PRO A 392 14.37 -6.05 5.41
C PRO A 392 13.17 -6.05 4.45
N PRO A 393 13.28 -6.59 3.23
CA PRO A 393 12.23 -6.47 2.22
C PRO A 393 10.84 -6.91 2.70
N GLY A 394 10.74 -7.99 3.47
CA GLY A 394 9.49 -8.47 4.05
C GLY A 394 8.92 -7.51 5.11
N ALA A 395 9.76 -7.03 6.02
CA ALA A 395 9.39 -6.06 7.04
C ALA A 395 8.99 -4.72 6.42
N LEU A 396 9.70 -4.25 5.37
CA LEU A 396 9.37 -2.99 4.68
C LEU A 396 7.93 -2.99 4.15
N LEU A 397 7.52 -4.07 3.48
CA LEU A 397 6.18 -4.21 2.92
C LEU A 397 5.10 -4.30 4.03
N LEU A 398 5.40 -5.02 5.11
CA LEU A 398 4.51 -5.12 6.27
C LEU A 398 4.33 -3.77 6.98
N TRP A 399 5.43 -3.05 7.21
CA TRP A 399 5.38 -1.72 7.81
C TRP A 399 4.65 -0.72 6.93
N ARG A 400 4.78 -0.83 5.61
CA ARG A 400 3.98 -0.05 4.66
C ARG A 400 2.48 -0.29 4.85
N GLN A 401 2.04 -1.55 4.95
CA GLN A 401 0.64 -1.87 5.24
C GLN A 401 0.18 -1.19 6.54
N ARG A 402 0.96 -1.31 7.60
CA ARG A 402 0.60 -0.76 8.92
C ARG A 402 0.51 0.75 8.93
N LEU A 403 1.55 1.43 8.44
CA LEU A 403 1.57 2.89 8.41
C LEU A 403 0.44 3.45 7.52
N GLY A 404 0.19 2.82 6.38
CA GLY A 404 -0.92 3.20 5.51
C GLY A 404 -2.29 2.96 6.14
N ALA A 405 -2.50 1.80 6.77
CA ALA A 405 -3.73 1.51 7.50
C ALA A 405 -3.95 2.49 8.67
N LEU A 406 -2.89 2.79 9.44
CA LEU A 406 -2.95 3.80 10.50
C LEU A 406 -3.30 5.19 9.95
N ALA A 407 -2.80 5.54 8.74
CA ALA A 407 -3.16 6.81 8.09
C ALA A 407 -4.63 6.85 7.69
N VAL A 408 -5.19 5.76 7.16
CA VAL A 408 -6.64 5.65 6.86
C VAL A 408 -7.46 5.72 8.15
N ILE A 409 -7.08 4.97 9.19
CA ILE A 409 -7.73 5.02 10.50
C ILE A 409 -7.70 6.46 11.07
N ALA A 410 -6.54 7.13 11.01
CA ALA A 410 -6.40 8.50 11.51
C ALA A 410 -7.26 9.52 10.72
N ALA A 411 -7.55 9.26 9.44
CA ALA A 411 -8.47 10.10 8.67
C ALA A 411 -9.91 10.02 9.20
N LEU A 412 -10.30 8.89 9.77
CA LEU A 412 -11.59 8.69 10.44
C LEU A 412 -11.62 9.28 11.87
N SER A 413 -10.45 9.61 12.44
CA SER A 413 -10.31 10.14 13.82
C SER A 413 -11.10 9.34 14.87
N PRO A 414 -10.98 8.00 14.93
CA PRO A 414 -11.78 7.18 15.82
C PRO A 414 -11.27 7.29 17.26
N ARG A 415 -12.17 7.03 18.21
CA ARG A 415 -11.79 6.71 19.59
C ARG A 415 -11.87 5.20 19.78
N LEU A 416 -10.72 4.54 19.93
CA LEU A 416 -10.59 3.08 20.07
C LEU A 416 -9.66 2.71 21.22
N ASP A 417 -9.96 1.62 21.88
CA ASP A 417 -9.00 0.97 22.79
C ASP A 417 -8.06 0.07 21.98
N PHE A 418 -7.02 0.70 21.38
CA PHE A 418 -6.03 -0.02 20.57
C PHE A 418 -5.25 -1.05 21.37
N ARG A 419 -5.05 -0.80 22.68
CA ARG A 419 -4.41 -1.75 23.58
C ARG A 419 -5.21 -3.05 23.67
N ARG A 420 -6.52 -2.93 23.89
CA ARG A 420 -7.42 -4.08 23.94
C ARG A 420 -7.46 -4.81 22.61
N LEU A 421 -7.63 -4.08 21.49
CA LEU A 421 -7.66 -4.67 20.16
C LEU A 421 -6.37 -5.47 19.86
N LEU A 422 -5.21 -4.94 20.23
CA LEU A 422 -3.94 -5.63 20.04
C LEU A 422 -3.80 -6.83 20.97
N ALA A 423 -4.22 -6.72 22.25
CA ALA A 423 -4.20 -7.82 23.19
C ALA A 423 -5.08 -8.99 22.72
N ASP A 424 -6.26 -8.70 22.21
CA ASP A 424 -7.20 -9.71 21.67
C ASP A 424 -6.56 -10.45 20.46
N LEU A 425 -5.77 -9.78 19.62
CA LEU A 425 -5.06 -10.39 18.48
C LEU A 425 -3.87 -11.26 18.91
N LEU A 426 -3.24 -10.96 20.04
CA LEU A 426 -2.08 -11.69 20.56
C LEU A 426 -2.46 -12.83 21.48
N ASP A 427 -3.75 -12.91 21.89
CA ASP A 427 -4.24 -13.99 22.74
C ASP A 427 -4.36 -15.29 21.92
N ASP A 428 -3.51 -16.26 22.27
CA ASP A 428 -3.47 -17.56 21.59
C ASP A 428 -4.45 -18.59 22.18
N GLY A 429 -5.33 -18.16 23.09
CA GLY A 429 -6.32 -19.01 23.77
C GLY A 429 -5.74 -20.06 24.71
N ARG A 430 -4.41 -20.10 24.92
CA ARG A 430 -3.74 -21.06 25.80
C ARG A 430 -3.82 -20.68 27.28
N ASN A 431 -4.31 -19.48 27.57
CA ASN A 431 -4.48 -19.00 28.93
C ASN A 431 -5.93 -18.52 29.16
N PRO A 432 -6.62 -19.02 30.21
CA PRO A 432 -8.03 -18.71 30.47
C PRO A 432 -8.31 -17.23 30.83
N LEU A 433 -7.26 -16.46 31.15
CA LEU A 433 -7.38 -15.00 31.30
C LEU A 433 -6.87 -14.35 30.03
N SER A 434 -7.67 -13.49 29.41
CA SER A 434 -7.25 -12.72 28.24
C SER A 434 -5.96 -11.96 28.56
N LEU A 435 -5.10 -11.75 27.58
CA LEU A 435 -3.88 -10.94 27.78
C LEU A 435 -4.22 -9.56 28.33
N TYR A 436 -5.38 -9.03 27.95
CA TYR A 436 -5.90 -7.75 28.45
C TYR A 436 -6.21 -7.78 29.96
N GLU A 437 -6.79 -8.85 30.49
CA GLU A 437 -7.11 -8.98 31.91
C GLU A 437 -5.87 -9.22 32.78
N ARG A 438 -4.85 -9.90 32.23
CA ARG A 438 -3.59 -10.14 32.92
C ARG A 438 -2.74 -8.89 33.11
N TRP A 439 -2.98 -7.84 32.29
CA TRP A 439 -2.14 -6.62 32.31
C TRP A 439 -2.95 -5.35 32.58
N ARG A 440 -4.12 -5.49 33.15
CA ARG A 440 -4.87 -4.42 33.77
C ARG A 440 -4.12 -3.91 35.01
#